data_c7e0e2874411bc2e23b02f9fa2d14355
#
_entry.id   c7e0e2874411bc2e23b02f9fa2d14355
#
_cell.length_a   1.000
_cell.length_b   1.000
_cell.length_c   1.000
_cell.angle_alpha   90.00
_cell.angle_beta   90.00
_cell.angle_gamma   90.00
#
_symmetry.space_group_name_H-M   'P 1'
#
loop_
_entity.id
_entity.type
_entity.pdbx_description
1 polymer ?
#
loop_
_entity_poly.entity_id
_entity_poly.type
_entity_poly.pdbx_seq_one_letter_code
_entity_poly.pdbx_strand_id
1 'polypeptide(L)'
;MTKEDVFLKFQEILINEFEIDKEVITPDAKLYEGLELDSIDLIDLMVKMKEHLSGKIEPEQFKKAVTIQDVIDIIYPLTKNPDGS
;
A
#
# COMPACT_ATOMS: atom_id res chain seq x y z
N MET A 1 -5.46 -2.19 13.23
CA MET A 1 -4.89 -1.06 12.47
C MET A 1 -6.03 -0.24 11.84
N THR A 2 -5.94 1.07 11.93
CA THR A 2 -6.86 1.94 11.22
C THR A 2 -6.35 2.16 9.79
N LYS A 3 -7.16 2.80 8.95
CA LYS A 3 -6.71 3.13 7.60
C LYS A 3 -5.51 4.08 7.63
N GLU A 4 -5.48 4.98 8.62
CA GLU A 4 -4.35 5.87 8.79
C GLU A 4 -3.08 5.09 9.13
N ASP A 5 -3.18 4.09 10.00
CA ASP A 5 -2.05 3.23 10.35
C ASP A 5 -1.53 2.49 9.12
N VAL A 6 -2.45 1.99 8.30
CA VAL A 6 -2.10 1.30 7.06
C VAL A 6 -1.35 2.26 6.12
N PHE A 7 -1.87 3.47 5.99
CA PHE A 7 -1.25 4.50 5.16
C PHE A 7 0.17 4.83 5.64
N LEU A 8 0.33 5.01 6.94
CA LEU A 8 1.64 5.33 7.51
C LEU A 8 2.64 4.20 7.30
N LYS A 9 2.20 2.96 7.43
CA LYS A 9 3.07 1.81 7.21
C LYS A 9 3.44 1.70 5.73
N PHE A 10 2.47 1.92 4.85
CA PHE A 10 2.71 1.94 3.41
C PHE A 10 3.70 3.03 3.03
N GLN A 11 3.52 4.23 3.58
CA GLN A 11 4.41 5.35 3.36
C GLN A 11 5.83 5.03 3.82
N GLU A 12 5.97 4.44 5.00
CA GLU A 12 7.27 4.05 5.55
C GLU A 12 8.01 3.10 4.60
N ILE A 13 7.30 2.12 4.06
CA ILE A 13 7.90 1.16 3.14
C ILE A 13 8.35 1.86 1.85
N LEU A 14 7.51 2.75 1.32
CA LEU A 14 7.86 3.49 0.11
C LEU A 14 9.10 4.34 0.30
N ILE A 15 9.23 4.98 1.45
CA ILE A 15 10.38 5.81 1.75
C ILE A 15 11.64 4.95 1.93
N ASN A 16 11.55 3.90 2.72
CA ASN A 16 12.72 3.10 3.10
C ASN A 16 13.17 2.12 2.00
N GLU A 17 12.23 1.57 1.26
CA GLU A 17 12.57 0.51 0.30
C GLU A 17 12.65 1.02 -1.14
N PHE A 18 11.88 2.05 -1.47
CA PHE A 18 11.82 2.58 -2.82
C PHE A 18 12.38 4.00 -2.95
N GLU A 19 12.86 4.55 -1.85
CA GLU A 19 13.47 5.89 -1.81
C GLU A 19 12.58 6.99 -2.38
N ILE A 20 11.27 6.88 -2.13
CA ILE A 20 10.30 7.86 -2.60
C ILE A 20 10.16 8.97 -1.57
N ASP A 21 10.12 10.21 -2.01
CA ASP A 21 9.97 11.35 -1.12
C ASP A 21 8.61 11.33 -0.42
N LYS A 22 8.63 11.60 0.88
CA LYS A 22 7.41 11.65 1.67
C LYS A 22 6.41 12.66 1.11
N GLU A 23 6.89 13.75 0.56
CA GLU A 23 6.03 14.82 0.05
C GLU A 23 5.12 14.40 -1.10
N VAL A 24 5.53 13.40 -1.88
CA VAL A 24 4.73 12.92 -3.00
C VAL A 24 3.82 11.75 -2.62
N ILE A 25 3.95 11.26 -1.39
CA ILE A 25 3.15 10.15 -0.91
C ILE A 25 1.88 10.69 -0.25
N THR A 26 0.83 10.83 -1.03
CA THR A 26 -0.48 11.29 -0.57
C THR A 26 -1.54 10.25 -0.94
N PRO A 27 -2.70 10.25 -0.29
CA PRO A 27 -3.73 9.26 -0.62
C PRO A 27 -4.16 9.27 -2.08
N ASP A 28 -4.14 10.41 -2.72
CA ASP A 28 -4.52 10.55 -4.12
C ASP A 28 -3.35 10.43 -5.09
N ALA A 29 -2.15 10.14 -4.59
CA ALA A 29 -0.99 9.95 -5.46
C ALA A 29 -1.19 8.72 -6.33
N LYS A 30 -0.89 8.85 -7.62
CA LYS A 30 -1.03 7.75 -8.56
C LYS A 30 0.20 6.85 -8.49
N LEU A 31 -0.06 5.54 -8.44
CA LEU A 31 1.01 4.56 -8.26
C LEU A 31 1.99 4.53 -9.42
N TYR A 32 1.47 4.49 -10.64
CA TYR A 32 2.31 4.37 -11.83
C TYR A 32 2.82 5.71 -12.32
N GLU A 33 1.98 6.73 -12.33
CA GLU A 33 2.35 8.04 -12.86
C GLU A 33 3.01 8.95 -11.82
N GLY A 34 2.50 8.91 -10.59
CA GLY A 34 2.99 9.79 -9.53
C GLY A 34 4.22 9.26 -8.82
N LEU A 35 4.19 7.98 -8.46
CA LEU A 35 5.28 7.34 -7.74
C LEU A 35 6.23 6.58 -8.65
N GLU A 36 5.92 6.50 -9.92
CA GLU A 36 6.72 5.79 -10.93
C GLU A 36 6.97 4.33 -10.58
N LEU A 37 5.99 3.70 -9.92
CA LEU A 37 6.05 2.29 -9.59
C LEU A 37 5.59 1.46 -10.78
N ASP A 38 6.13 0.25 -10.91
CA ASP A 38 5.65 -0.69 -11.93
C ASP A 38 5.01 -1.91 -11.25
N SER A 39 4.57 -2.86 -12.05
CA SER A 39 3.88 -4.05 -11.53
C SER A 39 4.77 -4.86 -10.58
N ILE A 40 6.06 -4.91 -10.87
CA ILE A 40 7.01 -5.64 -10.04
C ILE A 40 7.18 -4.95 -8.70
N ASP A 41 7.25 -3.62 -8.70
CA ASP A 41 7.35 -2.83 -7.48
C ASP A 41 6.12 -3.04 -6.60
N LEU A 42 4.93 -3.10 -7.19
CA LEU A 42 3.71 -3.33 -6.43
C LEU A 42 3.67 -4.72 -5.81
N ILE A 43 4.16 -5.72 -6.50
CA ILE A 43 4.24 -7.08 -5.96
C ILE A 43 5.21 -7.11 -4.78
N ASP A 44 6.36 -6.48 -4.92
CA ASP A 44 7.34 -6.40 -3.84
C ASP A 44 6.77 -5.67 -2.64
N LEU A 45 6.08 -4.57 -2.87
CA LEU A 45 5.42 -3.81 -1.82
C LEU A 45 4.37 -4.66 -1.10
N MET A 46 3.61 -5.43 -1.86
CA MET A 46 2.62 -6.34 -1.29
C MET A 46 3.27 -7.38 -0.38
N VAL A 47 4.39 -7.94 -0.81
CA VAL A 47 5.12 -8.92 0.00
C VAL A 47 5.57 -8.29 1.31
N LYS A 48 6.05 -7.06 1.28
CA LYS A 48 6.48 -6.35 2.48
C LYS A 48 5.32 -6.01 3.41
N MET A 49 4.14 -5.77 2.85
CA MET A 49 2.94 -5.51 3.65
C MET A 49 2.34 -6.77 4.24
N LYS A 50 2.70 -7.93 3.72
CA LYS A 50 2.10 -9.20 4.12
C LYS A 50 2.19 -9.47 5.61
N GLU A 51 3.24 -9.00 6.27
CA GLU A 51 3.42 -9.17 7.71
C GLU A 51 2.28 -8.58 8.52
N HIS A 52 1.62 -7.56 7.96
CA HIS A 52 0.55 -6.83 8.64
C HIS A 52 -0.84 -7.31 8.23
N LEU A 53 -0.90 -8.34 7.40
CA LEU A 53 -2.15 -8.81 6.83
C LEU A 53 -2.47 -10.22 7.31
N SER A 54 -3.77 -10.50 7.50
CA SER A 54 -4.21 -11.82 7.92
C SER A 54 -4.81 -12.64 6.79
N GLY A 55 -5.04 -12.01 5.64
CA GLY A 55 -5.61 -12.68 4.48
C GLY A 55 -4.62 -12.75 3.32
N LYS A 56 -5.01 -13.46 2.28
CA LYS A 56 -4.22 -13.52 1.07
C LYS A 56 -4.58 -12.34 0.17
N ILE A 57 -3.55 -11.73 -0.41
CA ILE A 57 -3.74 -10.67 -1.39
C ILE A 57 -3.35 -11.24 -2.75
N GLU A 58 -4.22 -11.06 -3.72
CA GLU A 58 -3.95 -11.48 -5.07
C GLU A 58 -3.40 -10.30 -5.88
N PRO A 59 -2.34 -10.50 -6.67
CA PRO A 59 -1.76 -9.42 -7.47
C PRO A 59 -2.78 -8.73 -8.37
N GLU A 60 -3.79 -9.45 -8.82
CA GLU A 60 -4.82 -8.89 -9.69
C GLU A 60 -5.61 -7.77 -9.04
N GLN A 61 -5.76 -7.81 -7.71
CA GLN A 61 -6.46 -6.76 -6.99
C GLN A 61 -5.69 -5.43 -7.09
N PHE A 62 -4.36 -5.51 -7.06
CA PHE A 62 -3.52 -4.32 -7.15
C PHE A 62 -3.47 -3.75 -8.55
N LYS A 63 -3.65 -4.57 -9.57
CA LYS A 63 -3.66 -4.09 -10.94
C LYS A 63 -4.79 -3.10 -11.21
N LYS A 64 -5.86 -3.19 -10.43
CA LYS A 64 -7.00 -2.30 -10.55
C LYS A 64 -6.81 -1.01 -9.77
N ALA A 65 -5.84 -0.98 -8.87
CA ALA A 65 -5.58 0.20 -8.06
C ALA A 65 -4.86 1.25 -8.90
N VAL A 66 -5.27 2.50 -8.77
CA VAL A 66 -4.67 3.62 -9.47
C VAL A 66 -3.92 4.50 -8.49
N THR A 67 -4.47 4.70 -7.30
CA THR A 67 -3.89 5.57 -6.27
C THR A 67 -3.52 4.79 -5.03
N ILE A 68 -2.78 5.44 -4.13
CA ILE A 68 -2.45 4.87 -2.82
C ILE A 68 -3.74 4.58 -2.05
N GLN A 69 -4.72 5.47 -2.12
CA GLN A 69 -6.00 5.26 -1.44
C GLN A 69 -6.66 3.98 -1.92
N ASP A 70 -6.60 3.69 -3.22
CA ASP A 70 -7.16 2.45 -3.76
C ASP A 70 -6.49 1.23 -3.15
N VAL A 71 -5.17 1.25 -3.01
CA VAL A 71 -4.43 0.15 -2.38
C VAL A 71 -4.83 0.00 -0.92
N ILE A 72 -4.93 1.10 -0.20
CA ILE A 72 -5.33 1.08 1.20
C ILE A 72 -6.72 0.49 1.36
N ASP A 73 -7.65 0.87 0.49
CA ASP A 73 -9.00 0.33 0.52
C ASP A 73 -9.03 -1.18 0.26
N ILE A 74 -8.10 -1.68 -0.55
CA ILE A 74 -7.98 -3.10 -0.82
C ILE A 74 -7.40 -3.85 0.37
N ILE A 75 -6.35 -3.33 0.98
CA ILE A 75 -5.64 -4.05 2.03
C ILE A 75 -6.20 -3.84 3.43
N TYR A 76 -6.90 -2.73 3.67
CA TYR A 76 -7.43 -2.44 5.01
C TYR A 76 -8.28 -3.59 5.60
N PRO A 77 -9.24 -4.15 4.85
CA PRO A 77 -10.04 -5.26 5.39
C PRO A 77 -9.22 -6.51 5.70
N LEU A 78 -8.04 -6.61 5.12
CA LEU A 78 -7.16 -7.77 5.28
C LEU A 78 -6.14 -7.59 6.40
N THR A 79 -6.11 -6.42 7.04
CA THR A 79 -5.20 -6.19 8.15
C THR A 79 -5.62 -7.00 9.37
N LYS A 80 -4.68 -7.26 10.26
CA LYS A 80 -4.92 -8.13 11.41
C LYS A 80 -5.95 -7.58 12.39
N ASN A 81 -6.07 -6.27 12.51
CA ASN A 81 -7.04 -5.64 13.40
C ASN A 81 -7.68 -4.47 12.68
N PRO A 82 -8.55 -4.73 11.68
CA PRO A 82 -9.06 -3.68 10.81
C PRO A 82 -9.86 -2.61 11.54
N ASP A 83 -10.54 -2.94 12.62
CA ASP A 83 -11.33 -1.97 13.36
C ASP A 83 -10.54 -1.27 14.47
N GLY A 84 -9.24 -1.41 14.47
CA GLY A 84 -8.39 -0.77 15.46
C GLY A 84 -8.47 -1.40 16.84
N SER A 85 -9.06 -2.55 16.92
CA SER A 85 -9.23 -3.25 18.19
C SER A 85 -8.35 -4.47 18.31
#